data_ac500fb5729049c9e174de9da62fb22d
#
_entry.id   ac500fb5729049c9e174de9da62fb22d
#
_cell.length_a   1.000
_cell.length_b   1.000
_cell.length_c   1.000
_cell.angle_alpha   90.00
_cell.angle_beta   90.00
_cell.angle_gamma   90.00
#
_symmetry.space_group_name_H-M   'P 1'
#
loop_
_entity.id
_entity.type
_entity.pdbx_description
1 polymer ?
#
loop_
_entity_poly.entity_id
_entity_poly.type
_entity_poly.pdbx_seq_one_letter_code
_entity_poly.pdbx_strand_id
1 'polypeptide(L)'
;MPRPPDNLEEILAAVAGGNLSPAEAADRLREGEVRYLDEFAVLDLGRAARKGVPEIVYAPGKTPAQVAKICASILDHSERVVVSGPTPEQERLLHETLPGVPVRNAGKALVAGPGEPAPTGGRVVAISAGTSDLPVLEEAVVVVREMGVAVKSFHDVGVAGIHRLAEPLRDLRSFDPDCVIVAAGMEGALPSVVSSLVAVPVVGLPTSAGYGLGGDGTAAILGMLDRKSVV
;
A
#
# COMPACT_ATOMS: atom_id res chain seq x y z
N MET A 1 -33.87 9.30 -3.72
CA MET A 1 -32.56 9.46 -3.04
C MET A 1 -32.35 8.20 -2.23
N PRO A 2 -31.28 7.45 -2.40
CA PRO A 2 -30.97 6.36 -1.50
C PRO A 2 -30.76 6.95 -0.09
N ARG A 3 -31.32 6.30 0.90
CA ARG A 3 -31.14 6.63 2.32
C ARG A 3 -29.67 6.50 2.65
N PRO A 4 -29.04 7.43 3.41
CA PRO A 4 -27.66 7.22 3.86
C PRO A 4 -27.59 5.91 4.66
N PRO A 5 -26.47 5.18 4.58
CA PRO A 5 -26.32 3.95 5.35
C PRO A 5 -26.54 4.25 6.83
N ASP A 6 -27.38 3.44 7.46
CA ASP A 6 -27.65 3.54 8.89
C ASP A 6 -26.30 3.35 9.63
N ASN A 7 -26.03 4.15 10.62
CA ASN A 7 -24.85 4.01 11.48
C ASN A 7 -24.90 2.64 12.20
N LEU A 8 -23.75 2.02 12.48
CA LEU A 8 -23.64 0.72 13.16
C LEU A 8 -24.47 0.65 14.44
N GLU A 9 -24.51 1.73 15.24
CA GLU A 9 -25.29 1.81 16.48
C GLU A 9 -26.78 1.74 16.20
N GLU A 10 -27.28 2.41 15.17
CA GLU A 10 -28.69 2.35 14.75
C GLU A 10 -29.10 0.97 14.25
N ILE A 11 -28.21 0.31 13.48
CA ILE A 11 -28.42 -1.06 13.01
C ILE A 11 -28.48 -2.03 14.20
N LEU A 12 -27.53 -1.92 15.13
CA LEU A 12 -27.50 -2.77 16.34
C LEU A 12 -28.71 -2.50 17.25
N ALA A 13 -29.13 -1.26 17.42
CA ALA A 13 -30.33 -0.91 18.17
C ALA A 13 -31.60 -1.48 17.52
N ALA A 14 -31.69 -1.44 16.18
CA ALA A 14 -32.81 -2.02 15.44
C ALA A 14 -32.86 -3.56 15.57
N VAL A 15 -31.72 -4.23 15.59
CA VAL A 15 -31.63 -5.68 15.84
C VAL A 15 -32.05 -6.00 17.28
N ALA A 16 -31.51 -5.27 18.26
CA ALA A 16 -31.86 -5.47 19.67
C ALA A 16 -33.33 -5.21 19.97
N GLY A 17 -33.95 -4.24 19.24
CA GLY A 17 -35.37 -3.91 19.33
C GLY A 17 -36.29 -4.86 18.53
N GLY A 18 -35.73 -5.85 17.81
CA GLY A 18 -36.50 -6.80 16.99
C GLY A 18 -37.07 -6.19 15.70
N ASN A 19 -36.66 -4.98 15.32
CA ASN A 19 -37.12 -4.26 14.13
C ASN A 19 -36.30 -4.61 12.88
N LEU A 20 -35.20 -5.33 13.04
CA LEU A 20 -34.32 -5.78 11.98
C LEU A 20 -33.80 -7.18 12.30
N SER A 21 -33.84 -8.10 11.37
CA SER A 21 -33.23 -9.41 11.54
C SER A 21 -31.68 -9.32 11.44
N PRO A 22 -30.93 -10.25 12.06
CA PRO A 22 -29.47 -10.29 11.91
C PRO A 22 -29.02 -10.41 10.45
N ALA A 23 -29.78 -11.08 9.58
CA ALA A 23 -29.47 -11.21 8.17
C ALA A 23 -29.63 -9.86 7.43
N GLU A 24 -30.76 -9.17 7.64
CA GLU A 24 -31.00 -7.83 7.08
C GLU A 24 -29.96 -6.81 7.61
N ALA A 25 -29.58 -6.91 8.88
CA ALA A 25 -28.52 -6.07 9.46
C ALA A 25 -27.18 -6.30 8.77
N ALA A 26 -26.82 -7.56 8.52
CA ALA A 26 -25.58 -7.91 7.80
C ALA A 26 -25.58 -7.38 6.36
N ASP A 27 -26.73 -7.41 5.67
CA ASP A 27 -26.86 -6.87 4.31
C ASP A 27 -26.73 -5.34 4.31
N ARG A 28 -27.38 -4.63 5.26
CA ARG A 28 -27.23 -3.17 5.40
C ARG A 28 -25.79 -2.75 5.73
N LEU A 29 -25.10 -3.52 6.58
CA LEU A 29 -23.68 -3.26 6.88
C LEU A 29 -22.81 -3.42 5.63
N ARG A 30 -23.08 -4.46 4.81
CA ARG A 30 -22.36 -4.65 3.52
C ARG A 30 -22.67 -3.54 2.50
N GLU A 31 -23.91 -3.05 2.43
CA GLU A 31 -24.28 -1.90 1.58
C GLU A 31 -23.57 -0.62 2.00
N GLY A 32 -23.35 -0.42 3.33
CA GLY A 32 -22.58 0.71 3.86
C GLY A 32 -21.08 0.64 3.55
N GLU A 33 -20.54 -0.53 3.16
CA GLU A 33 -19.14 -0.71 2.77
C GLU A 33 -18.81 -0.21 1.36
N VAL A 34 -19.84 0.11 0.54
CA VAL A 34 -19.67 0.55 -0.85
C VAL A 34 -20.27 1.93 -1.04
N ARG A 35 -19.50 2.86 -1.60
CA ARG A 35 -19.95 4.21 -1.90
C ARG A 35 -19.79 4.56 -3.36
N TYR A 36 -20.86 4.95 -3.99
CA TYR A 36 -20.88 5.42 -5.38
C TYR A 36 -20.56 6.91 -5.43
N LEU A 37 -19.56 7.30 -6.22
CA LEU A 37 -19.21 8.69 -6.48
C LEU A 37 -19.59 9.02 -7.92
N ASP A 38 -20.73 9.69 -8.08
CA ASP A 38 -21.31 10.01 -9.38
C ASP A 38 -21.33 8.76 -10.30
N GLU A 39 -20.92 8.92 -11.57
CA GLU A 39 -20.82 7.83 -12.55
C GLU A 39 -19.39 7.31 -12.74
N PHE A 40 -18.40 7.82 -11.97
CA PHE A 40 -16.97 7.55 -12.29
C PHE A 40 -16.25 6.67 -11.28
N ALA A 41 -16.74 6.49 -10.07
CA ALA A 41 -16.05 5.65 -9.08
C ALA A 41 -17.01 4.93 -8.13
N VAL A 42 -16.62 3.75 -7.72
CA VAL A 42 -17.25 2.96 -6.65
C VAL A 42 -16.16 2.65 -5.62
N LEU A 43 -16.32 3.17 -4.42
CA LEU A 43 -15.36 3.01 -3.33
C LEU A 43 -15.70 1.79 -2.49
N ASP A 44 -14.67 1.04 -2.13
CA ASP A 44 -14.73 -0.11 -1.24
C ASP A 44 -14.30 0.30 0.16
N LEU A 45 -15.19 0.90 0.92
CA LEU A 45 -14.91 1.44 2.26
C LEU A 45 -14.66 0.32 3.30
N GLY A 46 -15.21 -0.87 3.08
CA GLY A 46 -14.99 -2.06 3.93
C GLY A 46 -13.68 -2.80 3.69
N ARG A 47 -12.84 -2.35 2.74
CA ARG A 47 -11.62 -3.04 2.34
C ARG A 47 -10.65 -3.30 3.51
N ALA A 48 -10.44 -2.30 4.36
CA ALA A 48 -9.52 -2.43 5.50
C ALA A 48 -9.96 -3.54 6.47
N ALA A 49 -11.25 -3.62 6.77
CA ALA A 49 -11.81 -4.66 7.64
C ALA A 49 -11.71 -6.06 7.02
N ARG A 50 -11.94 -6.18 5.71
CA ARG A 50 -11.92 -7.49 5.02
C ARG A 50 -10.53 -7.98 4.63
N LYS A 51 -9.62 -7.07 4.27
CA LYS A 51 -8.31 -7.39 3.68
C LYS A 51 -7.12 -6.99 4.57
N GLY A 52 -7.34 -6.21 5.63
CA GLY A 52 -6.26 -5.64 6.44
C GLY A 52 -5.44 -4.57 5.70
N VAL A 53 -5.90 -4.11 4.53
CA VAL A 53 -5.21 -3.13 3.68
C VAL A 53 -6.15 -1.94 3.47
N PRO A 54 -5.74 -0.69 3.74
CA PRO A 54 -6.56 0.49 3.48
C PRO A 54 -6.87 0.64 1.99
N GLU A 55 -7.90 1.41 1.66
CA GLU A 55 -8.17 1.79 0.27
C GLU A 55 -7.04 2.69 -0.25
N ILE A 56 -6.55 2.37 -1.45
CA ILE A 56 -5.46 3.09 -2.10
C ILE A 56 -5.98 3.70 -3.39
N VAL A 57 -5.81 5.01 -3.52
CA VAL A 57 -6.20 5.76 -4.71
C VAL A 57 -5.06 5.71 -5.73
N TYR A 58 -5.20 4.91 -6.78
CA TYR A 58 -4.29 4.95 -7.92
C TYR A 58 -4.60 6.19 -8.76
N ALA A 59 -3.74 7.19 -8.69
CA ALA A 59 -3.95 8.51 -9.27
C ALA A 59 -3.71 8.60 -10.80
N PRO A 60 -2.78 7.83 -11.41
CA PRO A 60 -2.57 7.89 -12.86
C PRO A 60 -3.86 7.64 -13.66
N GLY A 61 -4.08 8.47 -14.68
CA GLY A 61 -5.28 8.40 -15.53
C GLY A 61 -6.54 9.05 -14.95
N LYS A 62 -6.50 9.53 -13.70
CA LYS A 62 -7.60 10.30 -13.11
C LYS A 62 -7.34 11.80 -13.24
N THR A 63 -8.42 12.58 -13.35
CA THR A 63 -8.32 14.04 -13.26
C THR A 63 -8.03 14.48 -11.83
N PRO A 64 -7.44 15.67 -11.61
CA PRO A 64 -7.21 16.22 -10.27
C PRO A 64 -8.50 16.27 -9.42
N ALA A 65 -9.62 16.67 -10.02
CA ALA A 65 -10.91 16.72 -9.35
C ALA A 65 -11.43 15.33 -8.92
N GLN A 66 -11.20 14.30 -9.73
CA GLN A 66 -11.56 12.92 -9.38
C GLN A 66 -10.73 12.41 -8.19
N VAL A 67 -9.42 12.63 -8.20
CA VAL A 67 -8.55 12.23 -7.08
C VAL A 67 -8.98 12.94 -5.80
N ALA A 68 -9.17 14.25 -5.83
CA ALA A 68 -9.58 15.03 -4.67
C ALA A 68 -10.94 14.57 -4.11
N LYS A 69 -11.93 14.32 -4.98
CA LYS A 69 -13.26 13.86 -4.59
C LYS A 69 -13.23 12.44 -3.99
N ILE A 70 -12.44 11.54 -4.55
CA ILE A 70 -12.23 10.17 -4.02
C ILE A 70 -11.61 10.27 -2.62
N CYS A 71 -10.52 11.03 -2.47
CA CYS A 71 -9.83 11.17 -1.18
C CYS A 71 -10.73 11.78 -0.11
N ALA A 72 -11.47 12.85 -0.42
CA ALA A 72 -12.42 13.43 0.50
C ALA A 72 -13.47 12.41 0.96
N SER A 73 -14.01 11.64 0.02
CA SER A 73 -15.01 10.61 0.33
C SER A 73 -14.47 9.46 1.17
N ILE A 74 -13.21 9.05 0.97
CA ILE A 74 -12.56 8.04 1.82
C ILE A 74 -12.34 8.61 3.23
N LEU A 75 -11.88 9.86 3.36
CA LEU A 75 -11.62 10.50 4.64
C LEU A 75 -12.88 10.78 5.47
N ASP A 76 -14.07 10.80 4.86
CA ASP A 76 -15.35 10.81 5.60
C ASP A 76 -15.57 9.52 6.43
N HIS A 77 -14.87 8.41 6.12
CA HIS A 77 -15.06 7.07 6.70
C HIS A 77 -13.77 6.48 7.28
N SER A 78 -12.64 7.05 6.93
CA SER A 78 -11.31 6.60 7.35
C SER A 78 -10.48 7.79 7.80
N GLU A 79 -9.62 7.58 8.77
CA GLU A 79 -8.73 8.64 9.24
C GLU A 79 -7.66 9.02 8.21
N ARG A 80 -7.32 8.11 7.30
CA ARG A 80 -6.24 8.29 6.34
C ARG A 80 -6.56 7.67 4.97
N VAL A 81 -5.92 8.21 3.94
CA VAL A 81 -5.94 7.69 2.57
C VAL A 81 -4.55 7.73 1.94
N VAL A 82 -4.20 6.68 1.23
CA VAL A 82 -2.98 6.61 0.42
C VAL A 82 -3.31 6.93 -1.03
N VAL A 83 -2.52 7.81 -1.65
CA VAL A 83 -2.62 8.14 -3.08
C VAL A 83 -1.32 7.72 -3.76
N SER A 84 -1.40 6.76 -4.67
CA SER A 84 -0.26 6.24 -5.42
C SER A 84 -0.11 6.99 -6.74
N GLY A 85 1.12 7.42 -7.06
CA GLY A 85 1.51 8.04 -8.32
C GLY A 85 0.79 9.36 -8.66
N PRO A 86 0.55 10.29 -7.71
CA PRO A 86 -0.10 11.55 -8.02
C PRO A 86 0.80 12.46 -8.85
N THR A 87 0.19 13.25 -9.72
CA THR A 87 0.87 14.38 -10.38
C THR A 87 0.94 15.59 -9.47
N PRO A 88 1.86 16.55 -9.70
CA PRO A 88 1.91 17.79 -8.92
C PRO A 88 0.60 18.58 -8.91
N GLU A 89 -0.16 18.51 -10.00
CA GLU A 89 -1.46 19.18 -10.07
C GLU A 89 -2.52 18.49 -9.20
N GLN A 90 -2.52 17.14 -9.18
CA GLN A 90 -3.39 16.35 -8.29
C GLN A 90 -3.05 16.62 -6.82
N GLU A 91 -1.76 16.67 -6.47
CA GLU A 91 -1.30 17.01 -5.13
C GLU A 91 -1.74 18.41 -4.71
N ARG A 92 -1.53 19.43 -5.57
CA ARG A 92 -1.96 20.80 -5.29
C ARG A 92 -3.46 20.89 -5.02
N LEU A 93 -4.28 20.29 -5.89
CA LEU A 93 -5.75 20.31 -5.71
C LEU A 93 -6.17 19.54 -4.47
N LEU A 94 -5.47 18.46 -4.10
CA LEU A 94 -5.74 17.71 -2.88
C LEU A 94 -5.55 18.61 -1.64
N HIS A 95 -4.46 19.37 -1.57
CA HIS A 95 -4.22 20.34 -0.50
C HIS A 95 -5.29 21.44 -0.43
N GLU A 96 -5.76 21.92 -1.59
CA GLU A 96 -6.83 22.94 -1.67
C GLU A 96 -8.20 22.39 -1.22
N THR A 97 -8.46 21.12 -1.55
CA THR A 97 -9.77 20.48 -1.27
C THR A 97 -9.88 19.96 0.16
N LEU A 98 -8.76 19.65 0.80
CA LEU A 98 -8.68 19.08 2.15
C LEU A 98 -8.00 20.07 3.12
N PRO A 99 -8.58 21.27 3.37
CA PRO A 99 -7.96 22.24 4.25
C PRO A 99 -7.87 21.69 5.67
N GLY A 100 -6.68 21.76 6.26
CA GLY A 100 -6.42 21.27 7.63
C GLY A 100 -6.16 19.78 7.75
N VAL A 101 -6.27 19.00 6.68
CA VAL A 101 -5.83 17.59 6.66
C VAL A 101 -4.33 17.54 6.38
N PRO A 102 -3.52 16.95 7.25
CA PRO A 102 -2.09 16.78 6.99
C PRO A 102 -1.89 15.91 5.75
N VAL A 103 -1.09 16.38 4.80
CA VAL A 103 -0.67 15.61 3.62
C VAL A 103 0.84 15.50 3.66
N ARG A 104 1.36 14.28 3.62
CA ARG A 104 2.80 13.99 3.62
C ARG A 104 3.20 13.25 2.36
N ASN A 105 4.32 13.66 1.79
CA ASN A 105 4.97 12.95 0.67
C ASN A 105 5.71 11.72 1.18
N ALA A 106 5.61 10.64 0.42
CA ALA A 106 6.29 9.39 0.71
C ALA A 106 6.70 8.70 -0.62
N GLY A 107 7.84 9.14 -1.17
CA GLY A 107 8.32 8.67 -2.47
C GLY A 107 7.37 9.04 -3.60
N LYS A 108 6.82 8.03 -4.29
CA LYS A 108 5.81 8.19 -5.34
C LYS A 108 4.37 8.19 -4.84
N ALA A 109 4.17 8.19 -3.53
CA ALA A 109 2.85 8.21 -2.91
C ALA A 109 2.65 9.44 -2.02
N LEU A 110 1.40 9.78 -1.75
CA LEU A 110 0.97 10.72 -0.72
C LEU A 110 0.16 9.98 0.33
N VAL A 111 0.24 10.42 1.56
CA VAL A 111 -0.68 10.02 2.62
C VAL A 111 -1.38 11.25 3.14
N ALA A 112 -2.71 11.30 3.02
CA ALA A 112 -3.52 12.35 3.62
C ALA A 112 -4.23 11.79 4.86
N GLY A 113 -4.15 12.53 5.97
CA GLY A 113 -4.74 12.19 7.26
C GLY A 113 -3.77 12.33 8.44
N PRO A 114 -4.29 12.42 9.68
CA PRO A 114 -3.51 12.66 10.88
C PRO A 114 -2.82 11.38 11.40
N GLY A 115 -1.73 11.57 12.12
CA GLY A 115 -1.07 10.54 12.92
C GLY A 115 -0.45 9.40 12.12
N GLU A 116 -0.30 8.27 12.79
CA GLU A 116 0.18 6.98 12.24
C GLU A 116 -0.82 5.87 12.56
N PRO A 117 -0.87 4.80 11.74
CA PRO A 117 -1.76 3.68 12.00
C PRO A 117 -1.40 2.95 13.31
N ALA A 118 -2.38 2.34 13.93
CA ALA A 118 -2.15 1.52 15.11
C ALA A 118 -1.21 0.34 14.76
N PRO A 119 -0.15 0.09 15.57
CA PRO A 119 0.77 -1.01 15.30
C PRO A 119 0.06 -2.37 15.34
N THR A 120 0.28 -3.19 14.32
CA THR A 120 -0.24 -4.57 14.25
C THR A 120 0.71 -5.60 14.85
N GLY A 121 1.96 -5.19 15.13
CA GLY A 121 3.04 -6.09 15.56
C GLY A 121 3.79 -6.75 14.41
N GLY A 122 3.31 -6.64 13.17
CA GLY A 122 4.01 -7.12 11.99
C GLY A 122 5.31 -6.36 11.71
N ARG A 123 6.29 -7.03 11.10
CA ARG A 123 7.62 -6.47 10.81
C ARG A 123 8.06 -6.87 9.40
N VAL A 124 8.44 -5.89 8.60
CA VAL A 124 8.90 -6.09 7.23
C VAL A 124 10.26 -5.43 7.03
N VAL A 125 11.18 -6.12 6.36
CA VAL A 125 12.40 -5.52 5.85
C VAL A 125 12.21 -5.21 4.37
N ALA A 126 12.57 -4.00 3.95
CA ALA A 126 12.49 -3.54 2.57
C ALA A 126 13.89 -3.23 2.03
N ILE A 127 14.24 -3.80 0.88
CA ILE A 127 15.59 -3.72 0.30
C ILE A 127 15.51 -3.23 -1.15
N SER A 128 16.31 -2.24 -1.56
CA SER A 128 16.49 -1.88 -2.96
C SER A 128 17.85 -2.31 -3.49
N ALA A 129 17.91 -2.79 -4.73
CA ALA A 129 19.15 -3.15 -5.41
C ALA A 129 19.97 -1.90 -5.76
N GLY A 130 19.35 -0.89 -6.36
CA GLY A 130 19.96 0.38 -6.70
C GLY A 130 19.13 1.55 -6.20
N THR A 131 19.71 2.77 -6.32
CA THR A 131 19.01 4.03 -5.99
C THR A 131 17.84 4.32 -6.93
N SER A 132 17.89 3.83 -8.16
CA SER A 132 16.80 3.93 -9.14
C SER A 132 15.56 3.07 -8.79
N ASP A 133 15.72 2.07 -7.92
CA ASP A 133 14.62 1.21 -7.45
C ASP A 133 13.87 1.82 -6.26
N LEU A 134 14.46 2.85 -5.61
CA LEU A 134 13.91 3.47 -4.41
C LEU A 134 12.47 3.97 -4.57
N PRO A 135 12.10 4.69 -5.65
CA PRO A 135 10.75 5.23 -5.74
C PRO A 135 9.65 4.16 -5.77
N VAL A 136 9.98 2.95 -6.27
CA VAL A 136 9.06 1.81 -6.31
C VAL A 136 9.02 1.13 -4.93
N LEU A 137 10.19 0.95 -4.30
CA LEU A 137 10.26 0.39 -2.96
C LEU A 137 9.55 1.26 -1.93
N GLU A 138 9.74 2.58 -1.99
CA GLU A 138 9.13 3.53 -1.06
C GLU A 138 7.61 3.52 -1.15
N GLU A 139 7.04 3.37 -2.34
CA GLU A 139 5.60 3.23 -2.52
C GLU A 139 5.06 1.97 -1.81
N ALA A 140 5.74 0.83 -1.94
CA ALA A 140 5.38 -0.38 -1.19
C ALA A 140 5.54 -0.20 0.32
N VAL A 141 6.62 0.44 0.76
CA VAL A 141 6.89 0.74 2.19
C VAL A 141 5.79 1.60 2.81
N VAL A 142 5.28 2.59 2.06
CA VAL A 142 4.16 3.44 2.52
C VAL A 142 2.93 2.60 2.79
N VAL A 143 2.56 1.74 1.85
CA VAL A 143 1.38 0.86 2.01
C VAL A 143 1.53 -0.03 3.23
N VAL A 144 2.70 -0.66 3.39
CA VAL A 144 2.98 -1.55 4.53
C VAL A 144 2.92 -0.79 5.86
N ARG A 145 3.45 0.43 5.92
CA ARG A 145 3.35 1.28 7.11
C ARG A 145 1.90 1.67 7.41
N GLU A 146 1.12 2.01 6.40
CA GLU A 146 -0.31 2.35 6.58
C GLU A 146 -1.16 1.14 6.99
N MET A 147 -0.63 -0.07 6.88
CA MET A 147 -1.20 -1.28 7.50
C MET A 147 -0.80 -1.45 8.98
N GLY A 148 -0.08 -0.51 9.58
CA GLY A 148 0.40 -0.61 10.96
C GLY A 148 1.59 -1.55 11.16
N VAL A 149 2.31 -1.88 10.10
CA VAL A 149 3.46 -2.80 10.11
C VAL A 149 4.76 -1.99 10.25
N ALA A 150 5.65 -2.41 11.13
CA ALA A 150 6.97 -1.82 11.28
C ALA A 150 7.86 -2.15 10.09
N VAL A 151 8.51 -1.14 9.50
CA VAL A 151 9.37 -1.34 8.32
C VAL A 151 10.78 -0.82 8.60
N LYS A 152 11.77 -1.69 8.34
CA LYS A 152 13.20 -1.32 8.28
C LYS A 152 13.67 -1.38 6.83
N SER A 153 14.28 -0.31 6.33
CA SER A 153 14.67 -0.20 4.93
C SER A 153 16.20 -0.15 4.77
N PHE A 154 16.69 -0.82 3.72
CA PHE A 154 18.09 -0.79 3.28
C PHE A 154 18.13 -0.46 1.78
N HIS A 155 19.02 0.42 1.40
CA HIS A 155 19.09 0.98 0.06
C HIS A 155 20.41 0.71 -0.60
N ASP A 156 20.40 0.58 -1.95
CA ASP A 156 21.59 0.42 -2.77
C ASP A 156 22.50 -0.75 -2.38
N VAL A 157 21.89 -1.91 -2.15
CA VAL A 157 22.60 -3.15 -1.75
C VAL A 157 22.57 -4.22 -2.86
N GLY A 158 22.61 -3.80 -4.13
CA GLY A 158 22.55 -4.66 -5.29
C GLY A 158 23.72 -5.66 -5.39
N VAL A 159 23.50 -6.72 -6.19
CA VAL A 159 24.44 -7.84 -6.37
C VAL A 159 25.79 -7.44 -6.94
N ALA A 160 25.90 -6.33 -7.62
CA ALA A 160 27.16 -5.77 -8.10
C ALA A 160 28.17 -5.47 -6.96
N GLY A 161 27.67 -5.33 -5.74
CA GLY A 161 28.47 -5.19 -4.53
C GLY A 161 27.89 -6.03 -3.41
N ILE A 162 27.87 -7.33 -3.55
CA ILE A 162 27.22 -8.30 -2.65
C ILE A 162 27.63 -8.16 -1.18
N HIS A 163 28.84 -7.67 -0.90
CA HIS A 163 29.30 -7.39 0.45
C HIS A 163 28.45 -6.34 1.19
N ARG A 164 27.71 -5.49 0.45
CA ARG A 164 26.78 -4.49 1.01
C ARG A 164 25.58 -5.14 1.71
N LEU A 165 25.26 -6.41 1.41
CA LEU A 165 24.25 -7.19 2.11
C LEU A 165 24.64 -7.58 3.55
N ALA A 166 25.90 -7.46 3.94
CA ALA A 166 26.38 -7.91 5.26
C ALA A 166 25.68 -7.15 6.42
N GLU A 167 25.42 -5.86 6.26
CA GLU A 167 24.71 -5.08 7.26
C GLU A 167 23.21 -5.43 7.31
N PRO A 168 22.44 -5.40 6.19
CA PRO A 168 21.07 -5.87 6.17
C PRO A 168 20.88 -7.25 6.79
N LEU A 169 21.72 -8.21 6.47
CA LEU A 169 21.60 -9.59 6.99
C LEU A 169 21.86 -9.70 8.51
N ARG A 170 22.75 -8.87 9.07
CA ARG A 170 22.92 -8.79 10.52
C ARG A 170 21.69 -8.21 11.20
N ASP A 171 21.16 -7.15 10.63
CA ASP A 171 20.02 -6.43 11.15
C ASP A 171 18.71 -7.23 11.06
N LEU A 172 18.55 -8.04 10.00
CA LEU A 172 17.43 -8.97 9.85
C LEU A 172 17.29 -9.89 11.06
N ARG A 173 18.40 -10.40 11.62
CA ARG A 173 18.38 -11.30 12.77
C ARG A 173 17.87 -10.64 14.05
N SER A 174 18.17 -9.36 14.24
CA SER A 174 17.74 -8.62 15.45
C SER A 174 16.35 -8.02 15.28
N PHE A 175 15.98 -7.62 14.07
CA PHE A 175 14.66 -7.08 13.74
C PHE A 175 13.60 -8.17 13.67
N ASP A 176 14.00 -9.41 13.33
CA ASP A 176 13.14 -10.60 13.24
C ASP A 176 11.87 -10.34 12.39
N PRO A 177 12.01 -10.06 11.08
CA PRO A 177 10.90 -9.71 10.21
C PRO A 177 10.04 -10.94 9.85
N ASP A 178 8.76 -10.69 9.57
CA ASP A 178 7.84 -11.71 9.05
C ASP A 178 8.04 -11.97 7.55
N CYS A 179 8.51 -10.96 6.80
CA CYS A 179 8.91 -11.11 5.40
C CYS A 179 9.89 -10.01 4.97
N VAL A 180 10.50 -10.21 3.79
CA VAL A 180 11.40 -9.24 3.16
C VAL A 180 10.86 -8.85 1.79
N ILE A 181 10.74 -7.55 1.50
CA ILE A 181 10.44 -7.02 0.17
C ILE A 181 11.74 -6.59 -0.48
N VAL A 182 11.99 -7.04 -1.71
CA VAL A 182 13.23 -6.73 -2.44
C VAL A 182 12.90 -6.14 -3.81
N ALA A 183 13.16 -4.85 -3.98
CA ALA A 183 13.01 -4.15 -5.26
C ALA A 183 14.30 -4.25 -6.09
N ALA A 184 14.18 -4.72 -7.32
CA ALA A 184 15.29 -4.84 -8.25
C ALA A 184 14.84 -4.71 -9.71
N GLY A 185 15.61 -3.97 -10.49
CA GLY A 185 15.51 -3.90 -11.94
C GLY A 185 16.50 -4.85 -12.63
N MET A 186 16.87 -4.54 -13.87
CA MET A 186 17.75 -5.32 -14.72
C MET A 186 17.32 -6.79 -14.85
N GLU A 187 18.10 -7.73 -14.33
CA GLU A 187 17.82 -9.18 -14.36
C GLU A 187 17.08 -9.69 -13.10
N GLY A 188 16.80 -8.82 -12.13
CA GLY A 188 16.07 -9.19 -10.92
C GLY A 188 16.79 -10.18 -10.01
N ALA A 189 18.12 -10.19 -9.97
CA ALA A 189 18.89 -11.19 -9.25
C ALA A 189 18.86 -11.07 -7.72
N LEU A 190 18.72 -9.84 -7.18
CA LEU A 190 18.83 -9.59 -5.74
C LEU A 190 17.80 -10.37 -4.90
N PRO A 191 16.49 -10.46 -5.26
CA PRO A 191 15.53 -11.26 -4.51
C PRO A 191 15.94 -12.72 -4.36
N SER A 192 16.53 -13.33 -5.41
CA SER A 192 17.03 -14.71 -5.36
C SER A 192 18.22 -14.88 -4.42
N VAL A 193 19.10 -13.90 -4.38
CA VAL A 193 20.24 -13.92 -3.44
C VAL A 193 19.74 -13.77 -2.01
N VAL A 194 18.86 -12.79 -1.74
CA VAL A 194 18.30 -12.58 -0.40
C VAL A 194 17.53 -13.81 0.07
N SER A 195 16.71 -14.41 -0.78
CA SER A 195 15.90 -15.59 -0.40
C SER A 195 16.75 -16.81 -0.04
N SER A 196 17.98 -16.92 -0.57
CA SER A 196 18.91 -17.97 -0.19
C SER A 196 19.57 -17.76 1.19
N LEU A 197 19.46 -16.57 1.76
CA LEU A 197 20.15 -16.14 2.98
C LEU A 197 19.23 -15.91 4.18
N VAL A 198 17.89 -15.98 3.97
CA VAL A 198 16.89 -15.74 5.01
C VAL A 198 15.91 -16.91 5.12
N ALA A 199 15.29 -17.06 6.30
CA ALA A 199 14.31 -18.13 6.55
C ALA A 199 12.85 -17.66 6.42
N VAL A 200 12.63 -16.38 6.13
CA VAL A 200 11.30 -15.78 5.98
C VAL A 200 10.94 -15.60 4.49
N PRO A 201 9.67 -15.50 4.13
CA PRO A 201 9.26 -15.24 2.76
C PRO A 201 9.91 -13.97 2.18
N VAL A 202 10.31 -14.05 0.91
CA VAL A 202 10.86 -12.93 0.15
C VAL A 202 9.91 -12.56 -0.99
N VAL A 203 9.42 -11.34 -0.99
CA VAL A 203 8.59 -10.78 -2.05
C VAL A 203 9.48 -10.01 -3.01
N GLY A 204 9.61 -10.49 -4.24
CA GLY A 204 10.32 -9.79 -5.31
C GLY A 204 9.44 -8.69 -5.89
N LEU A 205 9.96 -7.45 -5.93
CA LEU A 205 9.31 -6.30 -6.53
C LEU A 205 10.10 -5.88 -7.79
N PRO A 206 9.70 -6.32 -8.98
CA PRO A 206 10.41 -6.00 -10.20
C PRO A 206 10.23 -4.53 -10.55
N THR A 207 11.30 -3.87 -10.94
CA THR A 207 11.28 -2.47 -11.40
C THR A 207 11.70 -2.37 -12.86
N SER A 208 11.25 -1.33 -13.54
CA SER A 208 11.72 -0.99 -14.90
C SER A 208 13.01 -0.17 -14.88
N ALA A 209 13.67 -0.06 -13.72
CA ALA A 209 14.95 0.59 -13.58
C ALA A 209 16.06 -0.29 -14.18
N GLY A 210 16.75 0.22 -15.19
CA GLY A 210 17.83 -0.51 -15.86
C GLY A 210 18.06 -0.10 -17.29
N TYR A 211 18.95 -0.83 -17.95
CA TYR A 211 19.32 -0.62 -19.36
C TYR A 211 19.58 -1.97 -20.06
N GLY A 212 19.78 -1.95 -21.36
CA GLY A 212 20.00 -3.16 -22.16
C GLY A 212 18.69 -3.85 -22.56
N LEU A 213 18.77 -5.13 -22.93
CA LEU A 213 17.63 -5.88 -23.49
C LEU A 213 16.45 -6.09 -22.52
N GLY A 214 16.68 -5.99 -21.23
CA GLY A 214 15.67 -6.13 -20.20
C GLY A 214 15.33 -4.84 -19.45
N GLY A 215 15.77 -3.69 -19.98
CA GLY A 215 15.66 -2.38 -19.32
C GLY A 215 14.24 -1.84 -19.12
N ASP A 216 13.22 -2.51 -19.67
CA ASP A 216 11.79 -2.24 -19.48
C ASP A 216 11.16 -2.97 -18.27
N GLY A 217 11.97 -3.75 -17.53
CA GLY A 217 11.53 -4.57 -16.41
C GLY A 217 11.16 -6.02 -16.78
N THR A 218 11.12 -6.36 -18.07
CA THR A 218 10.78 -7.72 -18.54
C THR A 218 11.74 -8.76 -17.98
N ALA A 219 13.06 -8.50 -18.02
CA ALA A 219 14.05 -9.44 -17.49
C ALA A 219 13.92 -9.58 -15.97
N ALA A 220 13.62 -8.49 -15.23
CA ALA A 220 13.40 -8.54 -13.79
C ALA A 220 12.20 -9.42 -13.43
N ILE A 221 11.06 -9.24 -14.12
CA ILE A 221 9.86 -10.07 -13.91
C ILE A 221 10.17 -11.53 -14.20
N LEU A 222 10.74 -11.86 -15.36
CA LEU A 222 11.05 -13.23 -15.75
C LEU A 222 12.06 -13.88 -14.79
N GLY A 223 13.10 -13.14 -14.40
CA GLY A 223 14.11 -13.61 -13.44
C GLY A 223 13.54 -13.89 -12.05
N MET A 224 12.54 -13.14 -11.60
CA MET A 224 11.86 -13.35 -10.31
C MET A 224 10.84 -14.48 -10.38
N LEU A 225 10.10 -14.63 -11.48
CA LEU A 225 9.10 -15.69 -11.65
C LEU A 225 9.72 -17.07 -11.88
N ASP A 226 10.90 -17.16 -12.50
CA ASP A 226 11.61 -18.43 -12.78
C ASP A 226 12.42 -18.92 -11.58
N ARG A 227 11.86 -18.82 -10.37
CA ARG A 227 12.54 -19.18 -9.11
C ARG A 227 11.64 -19.92 -8.14
N LYS A 228 12.21 -20.87 -7.39
CA LYS A 228 11.47 -21.67 -6.40
C LYS A 228 11.29 -20.98 -5.04
N SER A 229 12.01 -19.90 -4.80
CA SER A 229 12.19 -19.30 -3.47
C SER A 229 11.70 -17.86 -3.33
N VAL A 230 11.15 -17.27 -4.39
CA VAL A 230 10.54 -15.93 -4.38
C VAL A 230 9.05 -16.07 -4.65
N VAL A 231 8.23 -15.47 -3.84
CA VAL A 231 6.77 -15.50 -3.95
C VAL A 231 6.30 -14.17 -4.51
#